data_28b1de10ed0954c780f532627e0cb58b
#
_entry.id   28b1de10ed0954c780f532627e0cb58b
#
_cell.length_a   1.000
_cell.length_b   1.000
_cell.length_c   1.000
_cell.angle_alpha   90.00
_cell.angle_beta   90.00
_cell.angle_gamma   90.00
#
_symmetry.space_group_name_H-M   'P 1'
#
loop_
_entity.id
_entity.type
_entity.pdbx_description
1 polymer ?
#
loop_
_entity_poly.entity_id
_entity_poly.type
_entity_poly.pdbx_seq_one_letter_code
_entity_poly.pdbx_strand_id
1 'polypeptide(L)'
;YMQLTIVEFEKKIETRHITRSGTNHALTLLEESERIQKNANHLVALSNLRIQMHAKYLRDGHVKSKEEAKEIRTSYHEKIDVMDLENLGLMERIFYVQSRVWYNYILLDFKSCMKYAVEWIELLNSHPNMLQRDTDLYMRGYHYVLTSANHTKNYAVHESYLLEFEQFRKSNYKKFNAISQILSFLYVHTGRLNSIMLNGNFDEAEPLIQKSLGRIKKYSYKLDDHRIMVFYFKFAWIYLGANKTDKAIKFLNSIIHNELKKLREDIQNYAGIL
;
A
#
# COMPACT_ATOMS: atom_id res chain seq x y z
N TYR A 1 -9.72 15.04 16.98
CA TYR A 1 -9.35 15.69 18.24
C TYR A 1 -9.85 17.13 18.30
N MET A 2 -9.59 17.98 17.29
CA MET A 2 -10.02 19.40 17.31
C MET A 2 -11.53 19.55 17.47
N GLN A 3 -12.35 18.78 16.74
CA GLN A 3 -13.81 18.80 16.88
C GLN A 3 -14.27 18.44 18.29
N LEU A 4 -13.70 17.39 18.89
CA LEU A 4 -14.02 17.01 20.26
C LEU A 4 -13.66 18.12 21.26
N THR A 5 -12.50 18.78 21.07
CA THR A 5 -12.10 19.91 21.89
C THR A 5 -13.08 21.08 21.79
N ILE A 6 -13.61 21.35 20.58
CA ILE A 6 -14.62 22.38 20.36
C ILE A 6 -15.91 22.05 21.10
N VAL A 7 -16.44 20.84 20.92
CA VAL A 7 -17.68 20.42 21.58
C VAL A 7 -17.53 20.41 23.12
N GLU A 8 -16.38 19.98 23.64
CA GLU A 8 -16.11 20.06 25.07
C GLU A 8 -16.04 21.51 25.60
N PHE A 9 -15.56 22.44 24.77
CA PHE A 9 -15.60 23.85 25.09
C PHE A 9 -17.04 24.40 25.05
N GLU A 10 -17.84 24.02 24.08
CA GLU A 10 -19.26 24.38 23.99
C GLU A 10 -20.06 23.85 25.18
N LYS A 11 -19.82 22.60 25.61
CA LYS A 11 -20.39 22.04 26.85
C LYS A 11 -20.04 22.88 28.10
N LYS A 12 -18.81 23.40 28.18
CA LYS A 12 -18.41 24.29 29.28
C LYS A 12 -19.13 25.64 29.25
N ILE A 13 -19.39 26.18 28.05
CA ILE A 13 -20.19 27.40 27.90
C ILE A 13 -21.62 27.13 28.33
N GLU A 14 -22.19 26.03 27.87
CA GLU A 14 -23.57 25.63 28.19
C GLU A 14 -23.80 25.49 29.71
N THR A 15 -22.88 24.84 30.40
CA THR A 15 -22.96 24.68 31.86
C THR A 15 -22.85 26.00 32.64
N ARG A 16 -22.25 27.04 32.05
CA ARG A 16 -22.14 28.38 32.70
C ARG A 16 -23.35 29.27 32.46
N HIS A 17 -24.17 28.98 31.45
CA HIS A 17 -25.30 29.82 31.03
C HIS A 17 -26.65 29.10 31.12
N ILE A 18 -26.87 28.32 32.19
CA ILE A 18 -28.04 27.48 32.44
C ILE A 18 -29.37 28.22 32.28
N THR A 19 -29.43 29.53 32.45
CA THR A 19 -30.65 30.33 32.32
C THR A 19 -31.00 30.69 30.85
N ARG A 20 -30.12 30.43 29.89
CA ARG A 20 -30.32 30.77 28.47
C ARG A 20 -30.33 29.54 27.54
N SER A 21 -29.90 28.38 28.05
CA SER A 21 -29.89 27.16 27.22
C SER A 21 -31.25 26.48 27.27
N GLY A 22 -31.77 26.16 26.10
CA GLY A 22 -32.88 25.23 26.00
C GLY A 22 -32.38 23.80 26.28
N THR A 23 -33.16 22.99 26.99
CA THR A 23 -32.86 21.58 27.25
C THR A 23 -32.44 20.80 25.99
N ASN A 24 -32.93 21.19 24.82
CA ASN A 24 -32.62 20.56 23.56
C ASN A 24 -31.16 20.79 23.11
N HIS A 25 -30.55 21.95 23.39
CA HIS A 25 -29.19 22.24 22.94
C HIS A 25 -28.15 21.39 23.69
N ALA A 26 -28.34 21.21 25.00
CA ALA A 26 -27.48 20.32 25.79
C ALA A 26 -27.53 18.87 25.30
N LEU A 27 -28.72 18.36 24.92
CA LEU A 27 -28.86 17.02 24.34
C LEU A 27 -28.16 16.90 22.99
N THR A 28 -28.30 17.92 22.12
CA THR A 28 -27.61 17.96 20.83
C THR A 28 -26.09 17.90 20.97
N LEU A 29 -25.53 18.64 21.95
CA LEU A 29 -24.08 18.61 22.25
C LEU A 29 -23.62 17.24 22.75
N LEU A 30 -24.44 16.54 23.56
CA LEU A 30 -24.13 15.17 23.98
C LEU A 30 -24.10 14.21 22.79
N GLU A 31 -25.15 14.20 21.97
CA GLU A 31 -25.23 13.35 20.77
C GLU A 31 -24.06 13.62 19.81
N GLU A 32 -23.72 14.89 19.60
CA GLU A 32 -22.60 15.26 18.75
C GLU A 32 -21.26 14.78 19.31
N SER A 33 -21.05 14.91 20.62
CA SER A 33 -19.86 14.43 21.31
C SER A 33 -19.70 12.92 21.16
N GLU A 34 -20.78 12.15 21.39
CA GLU A 34 -20.79 10.70 21.26
C GLU A 34 -20.49 10.27 19.82
N ARG A 35 -21.10 10.95 18.83
CA ARG A 35 -20.85 10.71 17.41
C ARG A 35 -19.39 10.95 17.04
N ILE A 36 -18.79 12.07 17.47
CA ILE A 36 -17.39 12.40 17.19
C ILE A 36 -16.47 11.37 17.85
N GLN A 37 -16.77 10.96 19.09
CA GLN A 37 -15.98 9.94 19.79
C GLN A 37 -16.08 8.58 19.11
N LYS A 38 -17.27 8.15 18.68
CA LYS A 38 -17.48 6.91 17.93
C LYS A 38 -16.64 6.91 16.64
N ASN A 39 -16.71 8.00 15.85
CA ASN A 39 -15.94 8.15 14.62
C ASN A 39 -14.43 8.15 14.89
N ALA A 40 -13.95 8.82 15.93
CA ALA A 40 -12.54 8.81 16.29
C ALA A 40 -12.05 7.41 16.69
N ASN A 41 -12.86 6.65 17.43
CA ASN A 41 -12.54 5.28 17.82
C ASN A 41 -12.48 4.36 16.60
N HIS A 42 -13.42 4.47 15.65
CA HIS A 42 -13.40 3.72 14.39
C HIS A 42 -12.16 4.05 13.56
N LEU A 43 -11.82 5.33 13.40
CA LEU A 43 -10.63 5.77 12.69
C LEU A 43 -9.36 5.16 13.27
N VAL A 44 -9.22 5.19 14.59
CA VAL A 44 -8.07 4.61 15.31
C VAL A 44 -8.04 3.09 15.12
N ALA A 45 -9.17 2.40 15.27
CA ALA A 45 -9.25 0.95 15.13
C ALA A 45 -8.88 0.49 13.72
N LEU A 46 -9.40 1.15 12.67
CA LEU A 46 -9.07 0.85 11.28
C LEU A 46 -7.60 1.20 10.93
N SER A 47 -7.09 2.31 11.47
CA SER A 47 -5.68 2.66 11.31
C SER A 47 -4.76 1.62 11.95
N ASN A 48 -5.09 1.14 13.16
CA ASN A 48 -4.35 0.10 13.85
C ASN A 48 -4.40 -1.23 13.09
N LEU A 49 -5.57 -1.63 12.60
CA LEU A 49 -5.75 -2.86 11.83
C LEU A 49 -4.91 -2.82 10.54
N ARG A 50 -4.93 -1.70 9.83
CA ARG A 50 -4.11 -1.48 8.64
C ARG A 50 -2.61 -1.66 8.95
N ILE A 51 -2.12 -1.02 10.03
CA ILE A 51 -0.71 -1.11 10.43
C ILE A 51 -0.34 -2.53 10.87
N GLN A 52 -1.22 -3.21 11.60
CA GLN A 52 -1.00 -4.60 12.03
C GLN A 52 -0.85 -5.54 10.82
N MET A 53 -1.73 -5.42 9.82
CA MET A 53 -1.63 -6.23 8.60
C MET A 53 -0.33 -5.93 7.83
N HIS A 54 0.02 -4.65 7.68
CA HIS A 54 1.27 -4.26 7.04
C HIS A 54 2.50 -4.80 7.78
N ALA A 55 2.56 -4.63 9.10
CA ALA A 55 3.67 -5.12 9.93
C ALA A 55 3.79 -6.65 9.88
N LYS A 56 2.65 -7.37 9.90
CA LYS A 56 2.65 -8.83 9.74
C LYS A 56 3.26 -9.24 8.41
N TYR A 57 2.87 -8.58 7.31
CA TYR A 57 3.47 -8.86 6.01
C TYR A 57 4.99 -8.60 5.99
N LEU A 58 5.43 -7.48 6.56
CA LEU A 58 6.87 -7.15 6.58
C LEU A 58 7.70 -8.15 7.39
N ARG A 59 7.12 -8.72 8.45
CA ARG A 59 7.79 -9.68 9.32
C ARG A 59 7.75 -11.10 8.75
N ASP A 60 6.56 -11.58 8.39
CA ASP A 60 6.29 -13.00 8.12
C ASP A 60 6.14 -13.30 6.61
N GLY A 61 5.85 -12.27 5.79
CA GLY A 61 5.56 -12.41 4.36
C GLY A 61 4.13 -12.91 4.10
N HIS A 62 3.98 -13.76 3.09
CA HIS A 62 2.73 -14.46 2.79
C HIS A 62 2.55 -15.69 3.67
N VAL A 63 1.29 -16.13 3.82
CA VAL A 63 0.95 -17.37 4.54
C VAL A 63 1.68 -18.58 3.93
N LYS A 64 2.15 -19.44 4.82
CA LYS A 64 2.91 -20.66 4.46
C LYS A 64 2.07 -21.93 4.65
N SER A 65 0.95 -21.87 5.38
CA SER A 65 0.07 -23.00 5.66
C SER A 65 -1.40 -22.61 5.68
N LYS A 66 -2.30 -23.62 5.65
CA LYS A 66 -3.75 -23.42 5.80
C LYS A 66 -4.13 -22.98 7.22
N GLU A 67 -3.40 -23.46 8.19
CA GLU A 67 -3.55 -23.16 9.61
C GLU A 67 -3.27 -21.68 9.85
N GLU A 68 -2.12 -21.20 9.37
CA GLU A 68 -1.75 -19.77 9.44
C GLU A 68 -2.78 -18.89 8.72
N ALA A 69 -3.25 -19.31 7.55
CA ALA A 69 -4.29 -18.61 6.83
C ALA A 69 -5.60 -18.52 7.62
N LYS A 70 -5.97 -19.58 8.35
CA LYS A 70 -7.15 -19.61 9.22
C LYS A 70 -6.99 -18.65 10.39
N GLU A 71 -5.86 -18.67 11.07
CA GLU A 71 -5.57 -17.75 12.19
C GLU A 71 -5.67 -16.28 11.77
N ILE A 72 -5.09 -15.94 10.61
CA ILE A 72 -5.16 -14.57 10.09
C ILE A 72 -6.61 -14.18 9.77
N ARG A 73 -7.39 -15.07 9.16
CA ARG A 73 -8.80 -14.82 8.87
C ARG A 73 -9.58 -14.57 10.15
N THR A 74 -9.45 -15.45 11.13
CA THR A 74 -10.14 -15.32 12.42
C THR A 74 -9.77 -14.00 13.09
N SER A 75 -8.47 -13.73 13.27
CA SER A 75 -8.00 -12.49 13.93
C SER A 75 -8.40 -11.20 13.19
N TYR A 76 -8.51 -11.25 11.86
CA TYR A 76 -8.98 -10.10 11.08
C TYR A 76 -10.48 -9.89 11.25
N HIS A 77 -11.27 -10.96 11.13
CA HIS A 77 -12.74 -10.91 11.23
C HIS A 77 -13.21 -10.53 12.62
N GLU A 78 -12.60 -11.04 13.69
CA GLU A 78 -12.88 -10.62 15.07
C GLU A 78 -12.82 -9.09 15.27
N LYS A 79 -11.98 -8.39 14.51
CA LYS A 79 -11.81 -6.94 14.60
C LYS A 79 -12.75 -6.17 13.67
N ILE A 80 -13.03 -6.71 12.50
CA ILE A 80 -13.84 -6.03 11.49
C ILE A 80 -15.32 -6.21 11.77
N ASP A 81 -15.77 -7.39 12.20
CA ASP A 81 -17.17 -7.74 12.35
C ASP A 81 -17.86 -6.96 13.49
N VAL A 82 -17.09 -6.38 14.40
CA VAL A 82 -17.60 -5.50 15.46
C VAL A 82 -17.67 -4.03 15.07
N MET A 83 -17.24 -3.67 13.85
CA MET A 83 -17.21 -2.30 13.35
C MET A 83 -18.44 -2.00 12.50
N ASP A 84 -18.98 -0.80 12.66
CA ASP A 84 -20.00 -0.26 11.76
C ASP A 84 -19.33 0.20 10.46
N LEU A 85 -19.48 -0.56 9.39
CA LEU A 85 -18.85 -0.30 8.09
C LEU A 85 -19.76 0.47 7.11
N GLU A 86 -21.02 0.73 7.47
CA GLU A 86 -21.98 1.37 6.57
C GLU A 86 -21.75 2.88 6.47
N ASN A 87 -21.37 3.52 7.58
CA ASN A 87 -21.29 4.97 7.71
C ASN A 87 -19.85 5.46 7.89
N LEU A 88 -18.88 4.87 7.18
CA LEU A 88 -17.48 5.25 7.26
C LEU A 88 -17.23 6.63 6.61
N GLY A 89 -16.54 7.50 7.34
CA GLY A 89 -15.95 8.71 6.76
C GLY A 89 -14.83 8.38 5.76
N LEU A 90 -14.41 9.38 4.96
CA LEU A 90 -13.41 9.17 3.91
C LEU A 90 -12.12 8.50 4.41
N MET A 91 -11.54 8.99 5.50
CA MET A 91 -10.29 8.42 6.03
C MET A 91 -10.48 7.01 6.59
N GLU A 92 -11.60 6.76 7.24
CA GLU A 92 -11.97 5.43 7.73
C GLU A 92 -12.09 4.44 6.57
N ARG A 93 -12.77 4.86 5.50
CA ARG A 93 -12.92 4.06 4.27
C ARG A 93 -11.57 3.78 3.60
N ILE A 94 -10.69 4.78 3.54
CA ILE A 94 -9.31 4.60 3.04
C ILE A 94 -8.56 3.58 3.90
N PHE A 95 -8.60 3.67 5.23
CA PHE A 95 -7.92 2.72 6.11
C PHE A 95 -8.53 1.32 6.03
N TYR A 96 -9.85 1.23 5.87
CA TYR A 96 -10.53 -0.04 5.65
C TYR A 96 -10.05 -0.72 4.37
N VAL A 97 -10.10 -0.04 3.23
CA VAL A 97 -9.66 -0.63 1.95
C VAL A 97 -8.17 -0.99 1.97
N GLN A 98 -7.32 -0.19 2.62
CA GLN A 98 -5.91 -0.53 2.82
C GLN A 98 -5.73 -1.80 3.67
N SER A 99 -6.49 -1.95 4.75
CA SER A 99 -6.45 -3.15 5.58
C SER A 99 -6.87 -4.39 4.79
N ARG A 100 -7.90 -4.25 3.92
CA ARG A 100 -8.37 -5.31 3.00
C ARG A 100 -7.32 -5.66 1.94
N VAL A 101 -6.62 -4.66 1.40
CA VAL A 101 -5.50 -4.89 0.47
C VAL A 101 -4.42 -5.75 1.14
N TRP A 102 -3.94 -5.36 2.32
CA TRP A 102 -2.92 -6.12 3.04
C TRP A 102 -3.38 -7.50 3.47
N TYR A 103 -4.59 -7.60 4.02
CA TYR A 103 -5.18 -8.88 4.42
C TYR A 103 -5.22 -9.88 3.25
N ASN A 104 -5.76 -9.47 2.11
CA ASN A 104 -5.85 -10.33 0.93
C ASN A 104 -4.46 -10.61 0.32
N TYR A 105 -3.54 -9.63 0.37
CA TYR A 105 -2.17 -9.79 -0.09
C TYR A 105 -1.42 -10.87 0.71
N ILE A 106 -1.52 -10.85 2.03
CA ILE A 106 -0.94 -11.88 2.91
C ILE A 106 -1.49 -13.27 2.58
N LEU A 107 -2.81 -13.36 2.35
CA LEU A 107 -3.51 -14.60 2.03
C LEU A 107 -3.34 -15.08 0.58
N LEU A 108 -2.55 -14.40 -0.24
CA LEU A 108 -2.35 -14.70 -1.66
C LEU A 108 -3.64 -14.58 -2.50
N ASP A 109 -4.70 -13.94 -1.98
CA ASP A 109 -5.91 -13.63 -2.75
C ASP A 109 -5.72 -12.34 -3.54
N PHE A 110 -4.96 -12.43 -4.61
CA PHE A 110 -4.64 -11.27 -5.44
C PHE A 110 -5.84 -10.72 -6.22
N LYS A 111 -6.90 -11.50 -6.44
CA LYS A 111 -8.13 -11.00 -7.05
C LYS A 111 -8.83 -10.02 -6.13
N SER A 112 -9.05 -10.40 -4.88
CA SER A 112 -9.64 -9.52 -3.86
C SER A 112 -8.71 -8.35 -3.53
N CYS A 113 -7.39 -8.57 -3.46
CA CYS A 113 -6.41 -7.51 -3.29
C CYS A 113 -6.54 -6.44 -4.38
N MET A 114 -6.62 -6.84 -5.65
CA MET A 114 -6.80 -5.93 -6.78
C MET A 114 -8.11 -5.14 -6.69
N LYS A 115 -9.22 -5.81 -6.35
CA LYS A 115 -10.51 -5.15 -6.15
C LYS A 115 -10.42 -3.99 -5.17
N TYR A 116 -9.86 -4.23 -3.98
CA TYR A 116 -9.72 -3.19 -2.96
C TYR A 116 -8.67 -2.14 -3.30
N ALA A 117 -7.64 -2.48 -4.05
CA ALA A 117 -6.66 -1.51 -4.54
C ALA A 117 -7.25 -0.56 -5.59
N VAL A 118 -8.13 -1.04 -6.46
CA VAL A 118 -8.92 -0.22 -7.39
C VAL A 118 -9.85 0.71 -6.61
N GLU A 119 -10.63 0.19 -5.66
CA GLU A 119 -11.50 1.00 -4.80
C GLU A 119 -10.70 2.11 -4.08
N TRP A 120 -9.49 1.81 -3.63
CA TRP A 120 -8.60 2.81 -3.03
C TRP A 120 -8.25 3.94 -4.00
N ILE A 121 -7.92 3.64 -5.25
CA ILE A 121 -7.64 4.66 -6.28
C ILE A 121 -8.90 5.50 -6.56
N GLU A 122 -10.06 4.86 -6.71
CA GLU A 122 -11.34 5.51 -6.99
C GLU A 122 -11.76 6.47 -5.87
N LEU A 123 -11.56 6.07 -4.60
CA LEU A 123 -11.79 6.94 -3.45
C LEU A 123 -10.95 8.22 -3.50
N LEU A 124 -9.70 8.14 -3.94
CA LEU A 124 -8.84 9.31 -4.05
C LEU A 124 -9.13 10.13 -5.31
N ASN A 125 -9.53 9.51 -6.41
CA ASN A 125 -9.99 10.21 -7.62
C ASN A 125 -11.24 11.06 -7.36
N SER A 126 -12.16 10.57 -6.53
CA SER A 126 -13.36 11.33 -6.13
C SER A 126 -13.08 12.44 -5.10
N HIS A 127 -11.84 12.52 -4.57
CA HIS A 127 -11.42 13.52 -3.59
C HIS A 127 -10.10 14.21 -3.99
N PRO A 128 -10.08 15.08 -5.02
CA PRO A 128 -8.84 15.65 -5.57
C PRO A 128 -7.98 16.42 -4.56
N ASN A 129 -8.58 17.06 -3.57
CA ASN A 129 -7.85 17.76 -2.51
C ASN A 129 -7.02 16.78 -1.65
N MET A 130 -7.58 15.58 -1.39
CA MET A 130 -6.90 14.53 -0.65
C MET A 130 -5.75 13.92 -1.46
N LEU A 131 -5.97 13.72 -2.76
CA LEU A 131 -4.96 13.25 -3.70
C LEU A 131 -3.76 14.22 -3.75
N GLN A 132 -4.01 15.53 -3.80
CA GLN A 132 -2.93 16.52 -3.79
C GLN A 132 -2.16 16.54 -2.47
N ARG A 133 -2.84 16.35 -1.35
CA ARG A 133 -2.24 16.35 -0.02
C ARG A 133 -1.40 15.10 0.24
N ASP A 134 -1.84 13.95 -0.23
CA ASP A 134 -1.19 12.65 0.01
C ASP A 134 -1.03 11.86 -1.30
N THR A 135 -0.21 12.41 -2.20
CA THR A 135 0.12 11.80 -3.48
C THR A 135 0.74 10.40 -3.33
N ASP A 136 1.50 10.17 -2.26
CA ASP A 136 2.13 8.87 -1.98
C ASP A 136 1.09 7.80 -1.72
N LEU A 137 0.00 8.16 -1.06
CA LEU A 137 -1.13 7.28 -0.81
C LEU A 137 -1.77 6.81 -2.13
N TYR A 138 -1.95 7.74 -3.08
CA TYR A 138 -2.48 7.44 -4.40
C TYR A 138 -1.57 6.49 -5.20
N MET A 139 -0.28 6.79 -5.23
CA MET A 139 0.71 5.96 -5.94
C MET A 139 0.79 4.54 -5.37
N ARG A 140 0.57 4.36 -4.07
CA ARG A 140 0.51 3.03 -3.43
C ARG A 140 -0.68 2.21 -3.93
N GLY A 141 -1.83 2.83 -4.17
CA GLY A 141 -2.98 2.15 -4.80
C GLY A 141 -2.59 1.51 -6.12
N TYR A 142 -1.96 2.27 -7.03
CA TYR A 142 -1.44 1.74 -8.29
C TYR A 142 -0.45 0.60 -8.12
N HIS A 143 0.46 0.72 -7.16
CA HIS A 143 1.41 -0.36 -6.88
C HIS A 143 0.72 -1.68 -6.58
N TYR A 144 -0.36 -1.67 -5.76
CA TYR A 144 -1.09 -2.89 -5.43
C TYR A 144 -1.94 -3.42 -6.58
N VAL A 145 -2.54 -2.55 -7.41
CA VAL A 145 -3.21 -2.98 -8.64
C VAL A 145 -2.23 -3.67 -9.56
N LEU A 146 -1.09 -3.04 -9.86
CA LEU A 146 -0.05 -3.59 -10.75
C LEU A 146 0.54 -4.89 -10.22
N THR A 147 0.81 -4.98 -8.92
CA THR A 147 1.32 -6.20 -8.30
C THR A 147 0.30 -7.33 -8.38
N SER A 148 -0.96 -7.06 -8.05
CA SER A 148 -2.02 -8.05 -8.10
C SER A 148 -2.32 -8.51 -9.53
N ALA A 149 -2.34 -7.60 -10.49
CA ALA A 149 -2.51 -7.91 -11.91
C ALA A 149 -1.36 -8.79 -12.44
N ASN A 150 -0.12 -8.54 -11.98
CA ASN A 150 1.03 -9.38 -12.31
C ASN A 150 0.85 -10.82 -11.76
N HIS A 151 0.47 -10.98 -10.49
CA HIS A 151 0.25 -12.30 -9.88
C HIS A 151 -0.92 -13.06 -10.49
N THR A 152 -1.97 -12.36 -10.91
CA THR A 152 -3.14 -12.97 -11.59
C THR A 152 -2.94 -13.12 -13.09
N LYS A 153 -1.79 -12.74 -13.63
CA LYS A 153 -1.46 -12.74 -15.08
C LYS A 153 -2.51 -11.97 -15.90
N ASN A 154 -3.06 -10.90 -15.33
CA ASN A 154 -4.03 -10.05 -16.01
C ASN A 154 -3.31 -8.95 -16.79
N TYR A 155 -2.87 -9.28 -17.99
CA TYR A 155 -2.08 -8.39 -18.87
C TYR A 155 -2.80 -7.07 -19.16
N ALA A 156 -4.08 -7.14 -19.51
CA ALA A 156 -4.87 -5.98 -19.93
C ALA A 156 -5.00 -4.96 -18.78
N VAL A 157 -5.34 -5.42 -17.58
CA VAL A 157 -5.42 -4.56 -16.40
C VAL A 157 -4.05 -4.01 -16.04
N HIS A 158 -3.01 -4.85 -16.06
CA HIS A 158 -1.65 -4.40 -15.75
C HIS A 158 -1.21 -3.26 -16.66
N GLU A 159 -1.35 -3.41 -17.97
CA GLU A 159 -0.90 -2.40 -18.96
C GLU A 159 -1.74 -1.12 -18.86
N SER A 160 -3.07 -1.23 -18.72
CA SER A 160 -3.95 -0.06 -18.59
C SER A 160 -3.58 0.80 -17.37
N TYR A 161 -3.46 0.19 -16.19
CA TYR A 161 -3.11 0.92 -14.97
C TYR A 161 -1.66 1.42 -14.96
N LEU A 162 -0.74 0.71 -15.63
CA LEU A 162 0.63 1.17 -15.77
C LEU A 162 0.72 2.43 -16.63
N LEU A 163 0.03 2.48 -17.76
CA LEU A 163 -0.02 3.66 -18.63
C LEU A 163 -0.66 4.85 -17.93
N GLU A 164 -1.77 4.63 -17.23
CA GLU A 164 -2.44 5.67 -16.44
C GLU A 164 -1.50 6.22 -15.34
N PHE A 165 -0.82 5.34 -14.62
CA PHE A 165 0.13 5.75 -13.60
C PHE A 165 1.34 6.52 -14.17
N GLU A 166 1.86 6.11 -15.32
CA GLU A 166 2.93 6.85 -16.00
C GLU A 166 2.49 8.23 -16.45
N GLN A 167 1.27 8.36 -16.96
CA GLN A 167 0.70 9.64 -17.34
C GLN A 167 0.52 10.54 -16.11
N PHE A 168 -0.02 10.00 -15.02
CA PHE A 168 -0.12 10.71 -13.74
C PHE A 168 1.25 11.20 -13.27
N ARG A 169 2.25 10.32 -13.27
CA ARG A 169 3.63 10.67 -12.91
C ARG A 169 4.18 11.78 -13.81
N LYS A 170 4.03 11.66 -15.13
CA LYS A 170 4.52 12.66 -16.10
C LYS A 170 3.93 14.03 -15.84
N SER A 171 2.63 14.11 -15.58
CA SER A 171 1.91 15.36 -15.35
C SER A 171 2.24 16.02 -14.00
N ASN A 172 2.59 15.22 -12.99
CA ASN A 172 2.74 15.72 -11.62
C ASN A 172 4.19 15.71 -11.09
N TYR A 173 5.16 15.16 -11.83
CA TYR A 173 6.53 14.92 -11.34
C TYR A 173 7.22 16.16 -10.78
N LYS A 174 6.99 17.33 -11.37
CA LYS A 174 7.58 18.60 -10.90
C LYS A 174 7.02 19.06 -9.55
N LYS A 175 5.83 18.58 -9.17
CA LYS A 175 5.17 18.88 -7.90
C LYS A 175 5.54 17.88 -6.79
N PHE A 176 6.15 16.75 -7.15
CA PHE A 176 6.52 15.71 -6.21
C PHE A 176 7.63 16.15 -5.27
N ASN A 177 7.44 15.89 -3.99
CA ASN A 177 8.53 15.96 -3.02
C ASN A 177 9.57 14.82 -3.27
N ALA A 178 10.69 14.84 -2.56
CA ALA A 178 11.76 13.88 -2.75
C ALA A 178 11.32 12.41 -2.50
N ILE A 179 10.42 12.17 -1.56
CA ILE A 179 9.90 10.84 -1.25
C ILE A 179 8.97 10.37 -2.37
N SER A 180 8.03 11.22 -2.80
CA SER A 180 7.11 10.93 -3.90
C SER A 180 7.86 10.65 -5.21
N GLN A 181 8.97 11.36 -5.49
CA GLN A 181 9.82 11.08 -6.66
C GLN A 181 10.43 9.68 -6.60
N ILE A 182 10.92 9.26 -5.44
CA ILE A 182 11.46 7.92 -5.23
C ILE A 182 10.38 6.86 -5.36
N LEU A 183 9.24 7.02 -4.72
CA LEU A 183 8.11 6.09 -4.81
C LEU A 183 7.61 5.95 -6.24
N SER A 184 7.47 7.07 -6.96
CA SER A 184 7.06 7.05 -8.37
C SER A 184 8.07 6.29 -9.25
N PHE A 185 9.37 6.44 -8.98
CA PHE A 185 10.40 5.64 -9.64
C PHE A 185 10.24 4.16 -9.33
N LEU A 186 10.16 3.80 -8.04
CA LEU A 186 10.05 2.40 -7.61
C LEU A 186 8.88 1.70 -8.28
N TYR A 187 7.69 2.29 -8.22
CA TYR A 187 6.47 1.64 -8.68
C TYR A 187 6.36 1.58 -10.19
N VAL A 188 6.75 2.65 -10.92
CA VAL A 188 6.75 2.64 -12.39
C VAL A 188 7.77 1.65 -12.93
N HIS A 189 9.02 1.67 -12.41
CA HIS A 189 10.04 0.74 -12.92
C HIS A 189 9.71 -0.71 -12.57
N THR A 190 9.19 -0.99 -11.36
CA THR A 190 8.71 -2.33 -11.01
C THR A 190 7.56 -2.76 -11.93
N GLY A 191 6.60 -1.86 -12.20
CA GLY A 191 5.50 -2.12 -13.14
C GLY A 191 6.02 -2.47 -14.55
N ARG A 192 6.96 -1.69 -15.08
CA ARG A 192 7.57 -1.96 -16.40
C ARG A 192 8.34 -3.29 -16.43
N LEU A 193 9.09 -3.62 -15.39
CA LEU A 193 9.77 -4.92 -15.29
C LEU A 193 8.75 -6.07 -15.24
N ASN A 194 7.65 -5.89 -14.51
CA ASN A 194 6.56 -6.86 -14.48
C ASN A 194 5.90 -7.01 -15.87
N SER A 195 5.68 -5.91 -16.62
CA SER A 195 5.16 -5.95 -17.99
C SER A 195 6.06 -6.77 -18.91
N ILE A 196 7.39 -6.55 -18.84
CA ILE A 196 8.37 -7.36 -19.59
C ILE A 196 8.28 -8.83 -19.23
N MET A 197 8.20 -9.16 -17.93
CA MET A 197 8.09 -10.55 -17.46
C MET A 197 6.78 -11.20 -17.90
N LEU A 198 5.67 -10.45 -17.86
CA LEU A 198 4.36 -10.92 -18.28
C LEU A 198 4.29 -11.20 -19.80
N ASN A 199 4.89 -10.33 -20.60
CA ASN A 199 4.85 -10.41 -22.06
C ASN A 199 5.97 -11.27 -22.66
N GLY A 200 6.96 -11.67 -21.86
CA GLY A 200 8.10 -12.47 -22.34
C GLY A 200 9.13 -11.70 -23.17
N ASN A 201 9.07 -10.35 -23.21
CA ASN A 201 9.96 -9.50 -24.01
C ASN A 201 11.31 -9.26 -23.30
N PHE A 202 11.95 -10.34 -22.85
CA PHE A 202 13.13 -10.28 -21.99
C PHE A 202 14.33 -9.57 -22.65
N ASP A 203 14.51 -9.71 -23.97
CA ASP A 203 15.63 -9.12 -24.69
C ASP A 203 15.58 -7.58 -24.73
N GLU A 204 14.39 -6.99 -24.61
CA GLU A 204 14.17 -5.55 -24.63
C GLU A 204 14.43 -4.89 -23.26
N ALA A 205 14.70 -5.68 -22.22
CA ALA A 205 14.78 -5.19 -20.84
C ALA A 205 16.05 -4.42 -20.50
N GLU A 206 17.15 -4.66 -21.24
CA GLU A 206 18.48 -4.12 -20.88
C GLU A 206 18.49 -2.61 -20.63
N PRO A 207 17.91 -1.74 -21.48
CA PRO A 207 17.89 -0.30 -21.24
C PRO A 207 17.14 0.07 -19.95
N LEU A 208 16.04 -0.62 -19.64
CA LEU A 208 15.27 -0.39 -18.43
C LEU A 208 16.04 -0.82 -17.18
N ILE A 209 16.73 -1.96 -17.24
CA ILE A 209 17.57 -2.46 -16.14
C ILE A 209 18.69 -1.46 -15.84
N GLN A 210 19.43 -1.01 -16.85
CA GLN A 210 20.51 -0.04 -16.68
C GLN A 210 20.00 1.30 -16.12
N LYS A 211 18.86 1.79 -16.62
CA LYS A 211 18.20 2.98 -16.07
C LYS A 211 17.79 2.80 -14.62
N SER A 212 17.27 1.62 -14.27
CA SER A 212 16.87 1.29 -12.89
C SER A 212 18.08 1.25 -11.97
N LEU A 213 19.18 0.64 -12.37
CA LEU A 213 20.45 0.60 -11.63
C LEU A 213 21.01 2.01 -11.36
N GLY A 214 21.00 2.87 -12.37
CA GLY A 214 21.40 4.27 -12.22
C GLY A 214 20.55 5.03 -11.21
N ARG A 215 19.23 4.76 -11.18
CA ARG A 215 18.31 5.36 -10.20
C ARG A 215 18.48 4.76 -8.80
N ILE A 216 18.68 3.46 -8.68
CA ILE A 216 18.98 2.78 -7.41
C ILE A 216 20.24 3.40 -6.80
N LYS A 217 21.32 3.53 -7.58
CA LYS A 217 22.57 4.18 -7.14
C LYS A 217 22.33 5.62 -6.67
N LYS A 218 21.55 6.40 -7.43
CA LYS A 218 21.21 7.79 -7.09
C LYS A 218 20.46 7.92 -5.77
N TYR A 219 19.56 6.96 -5.47
CA TYR A 219 18.68 7.01 -4.31
C TYR A 219 19.11 6.05 -3.19
N SER A 220 20.30 5.44 -3.27
CA SER A 220 20.77 4.39 -2.35
C SER A 220 20.67 4.79 -0.87
N TYR A 221 20.88 6.07 -0.55
CA TYR A 221 20.80 6.59 0.84
C TYR A 221 19.36 6.72 1.39
N LYS A 222 18.33 6.52 0.55
CA LYS A 222 16.90 6.57 0.91
C LYS A 222 16.14 5.30 0.57
N LEU A 223 16.77 4.36 -0.12
CA LEU A 223 16.18 3.07 -0.44
C LEU A 223 16.58 2.06 0.62
N ASP A 224 15.60 1.36 1.17
CA ASP A 224 15.86 0.20 1.99
C ASP A 224 16.34 -0.98 1.11
N ASP A 225 17.19 -1.82 1.69
CA ASP A 225 17.78 -2.96 0.98
C ASP A 225 16.73 -3.97 0.50
N HIS A 226 15.60 -4.07 1.19
CA HIS A 226 14.47 -4.87 0.75
C HIS A 226 14.00 -4.48 -0.65
N ARG A 227 13.84 -3.18 -0.92
CA ARG A 227 13.42 -2.68 -2.24
C ARG A 227 14.49 -2.92 -3.30
N ILE A 228 15.75 -2.78 -2.94
CA ILE A 228 16.88 -3.09 -3.84
C ILE A 228 16.88 -4.58 -4.19
N MET A 229 16.70 -5.48 -3.21
CA MET A 229 16.61 -6.92 -3.43
C MET A 229 15.44 -7.29 -4.36
N VAL A 230 14.28 -6.65 -4.23
CA VAL A 230 13.15 -6.88 -5.15
C VAL A 230 13.54 -6.54 -6.59
N PHE A 231 14.27 -5.45 -6.83
CA PHE A 231 14.77 -5.12 -8.17
C PHE A 231 15.78 -6.16 -8.67
N TYR A 232 16.75 -6.53 -7.86
CA TYR A 232 17.78 -7.52 -8.24
C TYR A 232 17.15 -8.87 -8.57
N PHE A 233 16.15 -9.30 -7.82
CA PHE A 233 15.41 -10.52 -8.10
C PHE A 233 14.69 -10.45 -9.46
N LYS A 234 14.04 -9.32 -9.79
CA LYS A 234 13.41 -9.12 -11.09
C LYS A 234 14.43 -9.07 -12.23
N PHE A 235 15.59 -8.43 -12.02
CA PHE A 235 16.65 -8.42 -13.02
C PHE A 235 17.19 -9.84 -13.28
N ALA A 236 17.41 -10.63 -12.22
CA ALA A 236 17.83 -12.02 -12.37
C ALA A 236 16.80 -12.83 -13.17
N TRP A 237 15.50 -12.73 -12.84
CA TRP A 237 14.44 -13.40 -13.58
C TRP A 237 14.41 -13.02 -15.07
N ILE A 238 14.53 -11.74 -15.37
CA ILE A 238 14.53 -11.23 -16.76
C ILE A 238 15.76 -11.75 -17.50
N TYR A 239 16.95 -11.74 -16.88
CA TYR A 239 18.16 -12.26 -17.51
C TYR A 239 18.11 -13.78 -17.70
N LEU A 240 17.48 -14.54 -16.81
CA LEU A 240 17.22 -15.97 -17.02
C LEU A 240 16.30 -16.19 -18.23
N GLY A 241 15.21 -15.42 -18.32
CA GLY A 241 14.30 -15.47 -19.47
C GLY A 241 14.95 -15.08 -20.79
N ALA A 242 15.95 -14.18 -20.76
CA ALA A 242 16.76 -13.78 -21.91
C ALA A 242 17.96 -14.73 -22.17
N ASN A 243 18.09 -15.85 -21.47
CA ASN A 243 19.21 -16.79 -21.53
C ASN A 243 20.59 -16.14 -21.25
N LYS A 244 20.63 -15.11 -20.42
CA LYS A 244 21.86 -14.38 -20.00
C LYS A 244 22.25 -14.79 -18.58
N THR A 245 22.58 -16.07 -18.41
CA THR A 245 22.79 -16.72 -17.10
C THR A 245 23.83 -16.03 -16.23
N ASP A 246 24.97 -15.61 -16.81
CA ASP A 246 26.03 -14.95 -16.04
C ASP A 246 25.56 -13.64 -15.39
N LYS A 247 24.72 -12.86 -16.10
CA LYS A 247 24.15 -11.65 -15.57
C LYS A 247 23.11 -11.96 -14.46
N ALA A 248 22.33 -13.02 -14.62
CA ALA A 248 21.38 -13.46 -13.61
C ALA A 248 22.09 -13.87 -12.30
N ILE A 249 23.12 -14.72 -12.40
CA ILE A 249 23.93 -15.20 -11.27
C ILE A 249 24.53 -14.02 -10.48
N LYS A 250 24.99 -12.97 -11.14
CA LYS A 250 25.51 -11.77 -10.49
C LYS A 250 24.48 -11.14 -9.53
N PHE A 251 23.23 -11.02 -9.96
CA PHE A 251 22.16 -10.43 -9.11
C PHE A 251 21.69 -11.40 -8.04
N LEU A 252 21.59 -12.71 -8.33
CA LEU A 252 21.26 -13.73 -7.34
C LEU A 252 22.30 -13.76 -6.21
N ASN A 253 23.59 -13.75 -6.53
CA ASN A 253 24.67 -13.66 -5.54
C ASN A 253 24.57 -12.38 -4.69
N SER A 254 24.21 -11.26 -5.29
CA SER A 254 24.01 -10.01 -4.54
C SER A 254 22.85 -10.10 -3.54
N ILE A 255 21.84 -10.94 -3.79
CA ILE A 255 20.74 -11.20 -2.87
C ILE A 255 21.16 -12.17 -1.76
N ILE A 256 21.82 -13.28 -2.12
CA ILE A 256 22.23 -14.36 -1.20
C ILE A 256 23.26 -13.84 -0.18
N HIS A 257 24.20 -13.03 -0.61
CA HIS A 257 25.26 -12.48 0.23
C HIS A 257 24.89 -11.19 0.94
N ASN A 258 23.64 -10.74 0.85
CA ASN A 258 23.20 -9.55 1.59
C ASN A 258 23.14 -9.88 3.09
N GLU A 259 23.86 -9.09 3.91
CA GLU A 259 23.97 -9.30 5.37
C GLU A 259 22.62 -9.11 6.12
N LEU A 260 21.61 -8.51 5.50
CA LEU A 260 20.28 -8.28 6.08
C LEU A 260 19.38 -9.52 6.02
N LYS A 261 19.90 -10.67 6.40
CA LYS A 261 19.27 -12.00 6.34
C LYS A 261 17.90 -12.14 7.03
N LYS A 262 17.42 -11.14 7.77
CA LYS A 262 16.16 -11.22 8.53
C LYS A 262 14.94 -10.62 7.80
N LEU A 263 15.15 -9.95 6.66
CA LEU A 263 14.08 -9.34 5.89
C LEU A 263 13.91 -10.10 4.56
N ARG A 264 12.71 -10.60 4.30
CA ARG A 264 12.37 -11.28 3.05
C ARG A 264 13.19 -12.54 2.78
N GLU A 265 13.20 -13.45 3.76
CA GLU A 265 13.72 -14.83 3.60
C GLU A 265 13.15 -15.52 2.35
N ASP A 266 11.91 -15.21 1.97
CA ASP A 266 11.28 -15.71 0.75
C ASP A 266 12.11 -15.40 -0.50
N ILE A 267 12.54 -14.14 -0.69
CA ILE A 267 13.36 -13.74 -1.86
C ILE A 267 14.72 -14.41 -1.82
N GLN A 268 15.35 -14.51 -0.65
CA GLN A 268 16.65 -15.19 -0.50
C GLN A 268 16.55 -16.68 -0.79
N ASN A 269 15.52 -17.35 -0.29
CA ASN A 269 15.28 -18.76 -0.56
C ASN A 269 15.04 -19.02 -2.05
N TYR A 270 14.22 -18.19 -2.71
CA TYR A 270 14.02 -18.29 -4.16
C TYR A 270 15.31 -18.01 -4.95
N ALA A 271 16.13 -17.06 -4.52
CA ALA A 271 17.40 -16.78 -5.17
C ALA A 271 18.41 -17.94 -5.03
N GLY A 272 18.32 -18.70 -3.93
CA GLY A 272 19.15 -19.90 -3.73
C GLY A 272 18.69 -21.13 -4.52
N ILE A 273 17.44 -21.16 -4.97
CA ILE A 273 16.88 -22.23 -5.80
C ILE A 273 17.14 -22.01 -7.29
N LEU A 274 17.14 -20.77 -7.75
CA LEU A 274 17.38 -20.38 -9.13
C LEU A 274 18.87 -20.45 -9.50
#